data_02d09ca5afa9d23e684e5e7d57175241
#
_entry.id   02d09ca5afa9d23e684e5e7d57175241
#
_cell.length_a   1.000
_cell.length_b   1.000
_cell.length_c   1.000
_cell.angle_alpha   90.00
_cell.angle_beta   90.00
_cell.angle_gamma   90.00
#
_symmetry.space_group_name_H-M   'P 1'
#
loop_
_entity.id
_entity.type
_entity.pdbx_description
1 polymer ?
#
loop_
_entity_poly.entity_id
_entity_poly.type
_entity_poly.pdbx_seq_one_letter_code
_entity_poly.pdbx_strand_id
1 'polypeptide(L)'
;EFSSSETYAIGDLVAYNKKVYQYTASHAAGAFDAGEATELGTVDDADFLKVNDGWVKQFKEGGHVVDVSGINSGAMVLDVFYKGLRAVPDKFNNGTLRWLMSPHRRQEWERYILNQAVTAGGIITDKRVENPASVPVIEVPALPDDVIMLTDPKNLVVVNSYGVVIRKTTEGPEAIYQDKRFYVVHFDFDTLVEELDATAIVTGLASI
;
A
#
# COMPACT_ATOMS: atom_id res chain seq x y z
N GLU A 1 -12.30 18.43 -15.65
CA GLU A 1 -12.89 18.95 -14.41
C GLU A 1 -14.34 19.33 -14.70
N PHE A 2 -15.25 19.14 -13.74
CA PHE A 2 -16.66 19.49 -13.93
C PHE A 2 -16.82 21.01 -14.09
N SER A 3 -17.62 21.39 -15.05
CA SER A 3 -18.00 22.80 -15.29
C SER A 3 -19.53 22.93 -15.33
N SER A 4 -20.08 23.79 -14.49
CA SER A 4 -21.54 24.03 -14.47
C SER A 4 -22.08 24.73 -15.71
N SER A 5 -21.22 25.21 -16.60
CA SER A 5 -21.60 25.86 -17.86
C SER A 5 -21.62 24.91 -19.06
N GLU A 6 -21.19 23.67 -18.89
CA GLU A 6 -21.11 22.67 -19.95
C GLU A 6 -22.24 21.65 -19.85
N THR A 7 -22.51 20.99 -20.97
CA THR A 7 -23.43 19.85 -21.05
C THR A 7 -22.63 18.58 -21.22
N TYR A 8 -23.04 17.51 -20.55
CA TYR A 8 -22.37 16.22 -20.58
C TYR A 8 -23.27 15.14 -21.18
N ALA A 9 -22.69 14.31 -22.02
CA ALA A 9 -23.35 13.15 -22.62
C ALA A 9 -23.14 11.89 -21.75
N ILE A 10 -23.94 10.88 -22.01
CA ILE A 10 -23.76 9.56 -21.41
C ILE A 10 -22.37 9.02 -21.78
N GLY A 11 -21.61 8.59 -20.77
CA GLY A 11 -20.25 8.08 -20.92
C GLY A 11 -19.14 9.12 -20.67
N ASP A 12 -19.49 10.41 -20.61
CA ASP A 12 -18.51 11.47 -20.32
C ASP A 12 -17.94 11.32 -18.92
N LEU A 13 -16.62 11.55 -18.80
CA LEU A 13 -15.88 11.50 -17.54
C LEU A 13 -15.62 12.92 -17.04
N VAL A 14 -15.97 13.16 -15.79
CA VAL A 14 -15.73 14.44 -15.11
C VAL A 14 -15.09 14.24 -13.76
N ALA A 15 -14.22 15.15 -13.36
CA ALA A 15 -13.69 15.22 -12.00
C ALA A 15 -14.46 16.29 -11.21
N TYR A 16 -15.02 15.91 -10.06
CA TYR A 16 -15.72 16.79 -9.15
C TYR A 16 -15.39 16.44 -7.70
N ASN A 17 -15.04 17.43 -6.88
CA ASN A 17 -14.66 17.25 -5.47
C ASN A 17 -13.63 16.13 -5.23
N LYS A 18 -12.57 16.09 -6.05
CA LYS A 18 -11.51 15.07 -6.01
C LYS A 18 -11.96 13.65 -6.35
N LYS A 19 -13.13 13.49 -6.94
CA LYS A 19 -13.65 12.20 -7.41
C LYS A 19 -13.86 12.24 -8.91
N VAL A 20 -13.76 11.09 -9.55
CA VAL A 20 -14.06 10.90 -10.97
C VAL A 20 -15.42 10.26 -11.10
N TYR A 21 -16.24 10.83 -11.94
CA TYR A 21 -17.60 10.37 -12.24
C TYR A 21 -17.76 10.11 -13.73
N GLN A 22 -18.53 9.08 -14.06
CA GLN A 22 -18.99 8.82 -15.41
C GLN A 22 -20.48 9.09 -15.48
N TYR A 23 -20.90 9.95 -16.42
CA TYR A 23 -22.31 10.21 -16.63
C TYR A 23 -23.05 8.99 -17.21
N THR A 24 -24.13 8.57 -16.55
CA THR A 24 -25.03 7.50 -16.96
C THR A 24 -26.29 8.03 -17.63
N ALA A 25 -26.56 9.33 -17.50
CA ALA A 25 -27.59 10.08 -18.18
C ALA A 25 -27.02 11.37 -18.76
N SER A 26 -27.71 12.00 -19.72
CA SER A 26 -27.30 13.30 -20.23
C SER A 26 -27.54 14.39 -19.18
N HIS A 27 -26.54 15.21 -18.92
CA HIS A 27 -26.60 16.31 -17.95
C HIS A 27 -26.58 17.65 -18.66
N ALA A 28 -27.60 18.48 -18.44
CA ALA A 28 -27.64 19.85 -18.95
C ALA A 28 -26.73 20.77 -18.12
N ALA A 29 -26.37 21.92 -18.68
CA ALA A 29 -25.61 22.92 -17.94
C ALA A 29 -26.32 23.29 -16.62
N GLY A 30 -25.63 23.14 -15.50
CA GLY A 30 -26.20 23.29 -14.17
C GLY A 30 -25.24 22.84 -13.06
N ALA A 31 -25.78 22.69 -11.85
CA ALA A 31 -25.01 22.14 -10.73
C ALA A 31 -24.79 20.63 -10.91
N PHE A 32 -23.68 20.11 -10.37
CA PHE A 32 -23.37 18.67 -10.42
C PHE A 32 -24.51 17.85 -9.77
N ASP A 33 -25.00 16.85 -10.51
CA ASP A 33 -26.00 15.89 -10.01
C ASP A 33 -25.41 14.48 -9.93
N ALA A 34 -25.25 14.00 -8.70
CA ALA A 34 -24.74 12.65 -8.45
C ALA A 34 -25.74 11.53 -8.85
N GLY A 35 -27.01 11.86 -9.05
CA GLY A 35 -28.01 10.89 -9.53
C GLY A 35 -27.88 10.54 -11.01
N GLU A 36 -27.22 11.39 -11.78
CA GLU A 36 -26.97 11.21 -13.23
C GLU A 36 -25.58 10.67 -13.53
N ALA A 37 -24.76 10.43 -12.50
CA ALA A 37 -23.37 9.98 -12.67
C ALA A 37 -23.02 8.87 -11.67
N THR A 38 -22.16 7.95 -12.11
CA THR A 38 -21.60 6.89 -11.25
C THR A 38 -20.19 7.28 -10.84
N GLU A 39 -19.90 7.21 -9.54
CA GLU A 39 -18.55 7.42 -9.03
C GLU A 39 -17.64 6.26 -9.44
N LEU A 40 -16.51 6.56 -10.08
CA LEU A 40 -15.51 5.59 -10.51
C LEU A 40 -14.32 5.49 -9.55
N GLY A 41 -14.04 6.56 -8.79
CA GLY A 41 -12.93 6.61 -7.88
C GLY A 41 -12.51 8.04 -7.54
N THR A 42 -11.33 8.23 -6.95
CA THR A 42 -10.78 9.53 -6.62
C THR A 42 -9.82 10.02 -7.69
N VAL A 43 -9.68 11.34 -7.86
CA VAL A 43 -8.73 11.94 -8.82
C VAL A 43 -7.27 11.60 -8.46
N ASP A 44 -6.99 11.41 -7.15
CA ASP A 44 -5.68 11.03 -6.65
C ASP A 44 -5.37 9.54 -6.90
N ASP A 45 -6.39 8.75 -7.22
CA ASP A 45 -6.25 7.39 -7.69
C ASP A 45 -5.93 7.41 -9.18
N ALA A 46 -4.71 7.81 -9.54
CA ALA A 46 -4.29 7.70 -10.92
C ALA A 46 -4.44 6.24 -11.38
N ASP A 47 -5.39 5.99 -12.28
CA ASP A 47 -5.77 4.64 -12.71
C ASP A 47 -4.59 3.81 -13.20
N PHE A 48 -3.55 4.47 -13.72
CA PHE A 48 -2.34 3.78 -14.15
C PHE A 48 -1.49 3.23 -13.00
N LEU A 49 -1.64 3.78 -11.77
CA LEU A 49 -0.97 3.26 -10.57
C LEU A 49 -1.74 2.11 -9.91
N LYS A 50 -2.99 1.88 -10.36
CA LYS A 50 -3.84 0.75 -9.92
C LYS A 50 -3.79 -0.43 -10.87
N VAL A 51 -2.77 -0.53 -11.71
CA VAL A 51 -2.62 -1.60 -12.71
C VAL A 51 -2.52 -2.97 -12.06
N ASN A 52 -1.97 -3.05 -10.84
CA ASN A 52 -1.95 -4.28 -10.06
C ASN A 52 -2.37 -4.05 -8.61
N ASP A 53 -2.82 -5.13 -7.98
CA ASP A 53 -3.11 -5.16 -6.55
C ASP A 53 -1.81 -5.36 -5.78
N GLY A 54 -1.32 -4.29 -5.13
CA GLY A 54 -0.13 -4.36 -4.31
C GLY A 54 -0.28 -5.31 -3.11
N TRP A 55 0.83 -5.80 -2.56
CA TRP A 55 0.84 -6.76 -1.45
C TRP A 55 0.01 -6.30 -0.23
N VAL A 56 0.03 -5.01 0.12
CA VAL A 56 -0.76 -4.47 1.23
C VAL A 56 -2.26 -4.71 1.02
N LYS A 57 -2.76 -4.54 -0.20
CA LYS A 57 -4.17 -4.80 -0.54
C LYS A 57 -4.46 -6.30 -0.44
N GLN A 58 -3.62 -7.15 -1.02
CA GLN A 58 -3.78 -8.60 -0.96
C GLN A 58 -3.79 -9.13 0.47
N PHE A 59 -2.94 -8.58 1.37
CA PHE A 59 -2.95 -8.92 2.79
C PHE A 59 -4.23 -8.49 3.50
N LYS A 60 -4.79 -7.31 3.16
CA LYS A 60 -6.05 -6.82 3.73
C LYS A 60 -7.26 -7.62 3.28
N GLU A 61 -7.25 -8.14 2.05
CA GLU A 61 -8.37 -8.88 1.46
C GLU A 61 -8.34 -10.38 1.72
N GLY A 62 -7.16 -11.00 1.73
CA GLY A 62 -7.03 -12.45 1.84
C GLY A 62 -6.17 -12.96 2.98
N GLY A 63 -5.38 -12.10 3.64
CA GLY A 63 -4.55 -12.47 4.79
C GLY A 63 -5.27 -12.30 6.13
N HIS A 64 -4.54 -12.54 7.23
CA HIS A 64 -5.05 -12.34 8.58
C HIS A 64 -4.95 -10.86 8.98
N VAL A 65 -6.08 -10.15 9.00
CA VAL A 65 -6.14 -8.73 9.42
C VAL A 65 -6.29 -8.65 10.94
N VAL A 66 -5.39 -7.94 11.60
CA VAL A 66 -5.32 -7.78 13.04
C VAL A 66 -5.47 -6.31 13.41
N ASP A 67 -6.63 -5.92 13.87
CA ASP A 67 -6.85 -4.58 14.40
C ASP A 67 -6.31 -4.46 15.84
N VAL A 68 -5.43 -3.48 16.06
CA VAL A 68 -4.80 -3.19 17.35
C VAL A 68 -5.22 -1.85 17.96
N SER A 69 -6.20 -1.17 17.39
CA SER A 69 -6.71 0.10 17.90
C SER A 69 -7.14 0.03 19.38
N GLY A 70 -7.62 -1.13 19.82
CA GLY A 70 -7.96 -1.40 21.21
C GLY A 70 -6.77 -1.69 22.15
N ILE A 71 -5.54 -1.81 21.65
CA ILE A 71 -4.33 -2.05 22.44
C ILE A 71 -3.61 -0.71 22.66
N ASN A 72 -3.66 -0.15 23.85
CA ASN A 72 -3.04 1.14 24.19
C ASN A 72 -3.29 2.23 23.13
N SER A 73 -4.51 2.30 22.59
CA SER A 73 -4.91 3.21 21.50
C SER A 73 -4.04 3.11 20.26
N GLY A 74 -3.60 1.90 19.90
CA GLY A 74 -2.77 1.65 18.73
C GLY A 74 -1.29 2.01 18.89
N ALA A 75 -0.83 2.25 20.13
CA ALA A 75 0.58 2.53 20.39
C ALA A 75 1.46 1.31 20.09
N MET A 76 2.71 1.57 19.72
CA MET A 76 3.72 0.57 19.39
C MET A 76 4.22 -0.13 20.66
N VAL A 77 3.54 -1.21 21.05
CA VAL A 77 3.87 -2.04 22.22
C VAL A 77 4.07 -3.50 21.84
N LEU A 78 4.69 -4.28 22.72
CA LEU A 78 5.01 -5.69 22.46
C LEU A 78 3.76 -6.54 22.19
N ASP A 79 2.62 -6.24 22.82
CA ASP A 79 1.37 -6.97 22.65
C ASP A 79 0.81 -6.89 21.22
N VAL A 80 1.08 -5.81 20.50
CA VAL A 80 0.73 -5.64 19.09
C VAL A 80 1.39 -6.75 18.24
N PHE A 81 2.66 -7.00 18.47
CA PHE A 81 3.41 -8.02 17.74
C PHE A 81 2.99 -9.43 18.13
N TYR A 82 2.73 -9.70 19.41
CA TYR A 82 2.20 -11.01 19.82
C TYR A 82 0.83 -11.29 19.23
N LYS A 83 -0.04 -10.29 19.15
CA LYS A 83 -1.37 -10.44 18.54
C LYS A 83 -1.23 -10.75 17.04
N GLY A 84 -0.36 -10.03 16.32
CA GLY A 84 -0.07 -10.30 14.93
C GLY A 84 0.53 -11.69 14.69
N LEU A 85 1.51 -12.09 15.51
CA LEU A 85 2.14 -13.41 15.37
C LEU A 85 1.16 -14.57 15.61
N ARG A 86 0.24 -14.43 16.58
CA ARG A 86 -0.79 -15.43 16.86
C ARG A 86 -1.87 -15.54 15.79
N ALA A 87 -2.01 -14.54 14.93
CA ALA A 87 -2.95 -14.60 13.82
C ALA A 87 -2.49 -15.56 12.72
N VAL A 88 -1.18 -15.74 12.57
CA VAL A 88 -0.61 -16.69 11.61
C VAL A 88 -0.66 -18.09 12.19
N PRO A 89 -1.17 -19.10 11.45
CA PRO A 89 -1.19 -20.49 11.91
C PRO A 89 0.21 -21.04 12.23
N ASP A 90 0.31 -21.85 13.28
CA ASP A 90 1.59 -22.39 13.80
C ASP A 90 2.42 -23.14 12.74
N LYS A 91 1.76 -23.75 11.75
CA LYS A 91 2.43 -24.45 10.64
C LYS A 91 3.40 -23.57 9.85
N PHE A 92 3.19 -22.25 9.84
CA PHE A 92 4.04 -21.28 9.15
C PHE A 92 5.08 -20.62 10.06
N ASN A 93 4.99 -20.82 11.38
CA ASN A 93 5.94 -20.26 12.34
C ASN A 93 7.21 -21.12 12.43
N ASN A 94 7.93 -21.22 11.34
CA ASN A 94 9.15 -22.05 11.17
C ASN A 94 10.46 -21.25 11.32
N GLY A 95 10.39 -19.98 11.80
CA GLY A 95 11.54 -19.09 11.95
C GLY A 95 11.92 -18.29 10.70
N THR A 96 11.18 -18.47 9.58
CA THR A 96 11.41 -17.69 8.35
C THR A 96 10.63 -16.38 8.32
N LEU A 97 9.60 -16.24 9.16
CA LEU A 97 8.77 -15.04 9.24
C LEU A 97 9.60 -13.80 9.54
N ARG A 98 9.19 -12.68 8.97
CA ARG A 98 9.78 -11.35 9.17
C ARG A 98 8.69 -10.30 9.34
N TRP A 99 8.93 -9.36 10.24
CA TRP A 99 8.14 -8.15 10.30
C TRP A 99 8.60 -7.17 9.23
N LEU A 100 7.66 -6.69 8.44
CA LEU A 100 7.88 -5.63 7.45
C LEU A 100 7.21 -4.38 8.00
N MET A 101 7.96 -3.33 8.20
CA MET A 101 7.45 -2.06 8.72
C MET A 101 8.21 -0.86 8.13
N SER A 102 7.59 0.33 8.20
CA SER A 102 8.25 1.56 7.79
C SER A 102 9.42 1.90 8.72
N PRO A 103 10.40 2.69 8.27
CA PRO A 103 11.49 3.19 9.12
C PRO A 103 10.99 3.97 10.33
N HIS A 104 9.90 4.74 10.21
CA HIS A 104 9.30 5.48 11.32
C HIS A 104 8.80 4.53 12.41
N ARG A 105 8.09 3.45 12.03
CA ARG A 105 7.63 2.44 12.99
C ARG A 105 8.77 1.68 13.63
N ARG A 106 9.84 1.44 12.90
CA ARG A 106 11.05 0.85 13.47
C ARG A 106 11.65 1.75 14.56
N GLN A 107 11.77 3.05 14.30
CA GLN A 107 12.27 4.03 15.27
C GLN A 107 11.35 4.14 16.50
N GLU A 108 10.02 4.08 16.31
CA GLU A 108 9.05 4.09 17.40
C GLU A 108 9.21 2.85 18.29
N TRP A 109 9.41 1.67 17.69
CA TRP A 109 9.72 0.44 18.42
C TRP A 109 11.02 0.54 19.22
N GLU A 110 12.08 1.05 18.64
CA GLU A 110 13.35 1.28 19.34
C GLU A 110 13.19 2.23 20.53
N ARG A 111 12.42 3.30 20.34
CA ARG A 111 12.09 4.24 21.41
C ARG A 111 11.29 3.58 22.52
N TYR A 112 10.34 2.71 22.20
CA TYR A 112 9.59 1.93 23.18
C TYR A 112 10.51 1.05 24.01
N ILE A 113 11.43 0.31 23.39
CA ILE A 113 12.39 -0.54 24.09
C ILE A 113 13.30 0.28 25.01
N LEU A 114 13.83 1.40 24.53
CA LEU A 114 14.67 2.29 25.35
C LEU A 114 13.92 2.80 26.56
N ASN A 115 12.68 3.19 26.42
CA ASN A 115 11.84 3.64 27.54
C ASN A 115 11.60 2.53 28.58
N GLN A 116 11.39 1.30 28.14
CA GLN A 116 11.24 0.14 29.04
C GLN A 116 12.55 -0.15 29.77
N ALA A 117 13.70 -0.07 29.09
CA ALA A 117 15.00 -0.26 29.70
C ALA A 117 15.30 0.76 30.78
N VAL A 118 15.03 2.04 30.51
CA VAL A 118 15.22 3.12 31.50
C VAL A 118 14.32 2.92 32.72
N THR A 119 13.07 2.53 32.51
CA THR A 119 12.11 2.28 33.59
C THR A 119 12.53 1.09 34.47
N ALA A 120 13.11 0.06 33.88
CA ALA A 120 13.57 -1.14 34.58
C ALA A 120 14.97 -0.98 35.23
N GLY A 121 15.63 0.16 35.04
CA GLY A 121 17.00 0.42 35.59
C GLY A 121 18.09 -0.44 34.95
N GLY A 122 17.83 -0.99 33.74
CA GLY A 122 18.76 -1.87 33.03
C GLY A 122 19.28 -1.27 31.74
N ILE A 123 20.46 -1.75 31.29
CA ILE A 123 21.00 -1.45 29.98
C ILE A 123 20.62 -2.62 29.06
N ILE A 124 19.92 -2.34 27.96
CA ILE A 124 19.64 -3.36 26.96
C ILE A 124 20.90 -3.58 26.11
N THR A 125 21.56 -4.70 26.32
CA THR A 125 22.73 -5.13 25.54
C THR A 125 22.43 -6.31 24.62
N ASP A 126 21.25 -6.93 24.74
CA ASP A 126 20.88 -8.11 23.96
C ASP A 126 20.15 -7.70 22.67
N LYS A 127 20.76 -7.98 21.53
CA LYS A 127 20.16 -7.78 20.20
C LYS A 127 18.84 -8.53 19.97
N ARG A 128 18.51 -9.54 20.79
CA ARG A 128 17.22 -10.24 20.72
C ARG A 128 16.06 -9.35 21.11
N VAL A 129 16.31 -8.35 21.96
CA VAL A 129 15.27 -7.39 22.37
C VAL A 129 14.91 -6.42 21.23
N GLU A 130 15.79 -6.23 20.26
CA GLU A 130 15.53 -5.42 19.08
C GLU A 130 14.46 -6.04 18.17
N ASN A 131 14.23 -7.35 18.28
CA ASN A 131 13.29 -8.07 17.44
C ASN A 131 11.96 -8.29 18.17
N PRO A 132 10.88 -7.63 17.78
CA PRO A 132 9.58 -7.79 18.44
C PRO A 132 9.08 -9.22 18.32
N ALA A 133 8.63 -9.78 19.45
CA ALA A 133 8.21 -11.19 19.56
C ALA A 133 9.24 -12.20 19.01
N SER A 134 10.55 -11.90 19.12
CA SER A 134 11.66 -12.72 18.60
C SER A 134 11.68 -12.90 17.07
N VAL A 135 10.87 -12.16 16.33
CA VAL A 135 10.85 -12.20 14.86
C VAL A 135 11.65 -11.01 14.31
N PRO A 136 12.63 -11.22 13.41
CA PRO A 136 13.41 -10.14 12.84
C PRO A 136 12.58 -9.14 12.02
N VAL A 137 13.03 -7.90 12.00
CA VAL A 137 12.39 -6.79 11.29
C VAL A 137 13.14 -6.50 9.99
N ILE A 138 12.39 -6.24 8.93
CA ILE A 138 12.86 -5.68 7.66
C ILE A 138 12.19 -4.31 7.49
N GLU A 139 13.01 -3.28 7.31
CA GLU A 139 12.53 -1.94 7.03
C GLU A 139 12.15 -1.80 5.55
N VAL A 140 10.93 -1.33 5.31
CA VAL A 140 10.39 -1.09 3.96
C VAL A 140 9.98 0.38 3.87
N PRO A 141 10.80 1.25 3.27
CA PRO A 141 10.53 2.70 3.22
C PRO A 141 9.23 3.09 2.52
N ALA A 142 8.75 2.25 1.59
CA ALA A 142 7.53 2.49 0.85
C ALA A 142 6.25 1.99 1.57
N LEU A 143 6.40 1.32 2.73
CA LEU A 143 5.25 0.83 3.48
C LEU A 143 4.60 2.00 4.24
N PRO A 144 3.25 2.14 4.18
CA PRO A 144 2.53 3.12 4.99
C PRO A 144 2.75 2.91 6.49
N ASP A 145 2.75 4.01 7.25
CA ASP A 145 2.97 3.99 8.69
C ASP A 145 1.76 3.43 9.49
N ASP A 146 0.60 3.29 8.86
CA ASP A 146 -0.62 2.76 9.49
C ASP A 146 -0.66 1.23 9.56
N VAL A 147 0.29 0.55 8.91
CA VAL A 147 0.30 -0.92 8.82
C VAL A 147 1.67 -1.52 9.15
N ILE A 148 1.65 -2.74 9.68
CA ILE A 148 2.81 -3.61 9.83
C ILE A 148 2.42 -4.95 9.24
N MET A 149 3.31 -5.56 8.44
CA MET A 149 3.06 -6.84 7.81
C MET A 149 3.95 -7.92 8.41
N LEU A 150 3.44 -9.14 8.49
CA LEU A 150 4.17 -10.33 8.92
C LEU A 150 4.04 -11.40 7.85
N THR A 151 5.15 -11.82 7.29
CA THR A 151 5.22 -12.94 6.33
C THR A 151 6.65 -13.43 6.15
N ASP A 152 6.83 -14.55 5.46
CA ASP A 152 8.13 -14.93 4.89
C ASP A 152 8.38 -14.04 3.65
N PRO A 153 9.52 -13.35 3.53
CA PRO A 153 9.84 -12.56 2.34
C PRO A 153 9.77 -13.33 1.02
N LYS A 154 9.97 -14.64 1.05
CA LYS A 154 9.86 -15.50 -0.14
C LYS A 154 8.42 -15.68 -0.61
N ASN A 155 7.46 -15.41 0.27
CA ASN A 155 6.04 -15.45 -0.05
C ASN A 155 5.58 -14.25 -0.91
N LEU A 156 6.42 -13.23 -1.01
CA LEU A 156 6.17 -12.02 -1.80
C LEU A 156 6.81 -12.19 -3.18
N VAL A 157 5.98 -12.44 -4.19
CA VAL A 157 6.42 -12.73 -5.54
C VAL A 157 6.18 -11.54 -6.46
N VAL A 158 7.18 -11.22 -7.28
CA VAL A 158 7.05 -10.28 -8.40
C VAL A 158 7.20 -11.06 -9.69
N VAL A 159 6.19 -11.00 -10.52
CA VAL A 159 6.17 -11.68 -11.83
C VAL A 159 6.37 -10.64 -12.93
N ASN A 160 7.33 -10.86 -13.78
CA ASN A 160 7.57 -10.05 -14.96
C ASN A 160 7.31 -10.90 -16.21
N SER A 161 6.43 -10.43 -17.09
CA SER A 161 6.12 -11.12 -18.34
C SER A 161 7.29 -10.99 -19.34
N TYR A 162 7.89 -9.81 -19.40
CA TYR A 162 9.08 -9.54 -20.22
C TYR A 162 9.93 -8.43 -19.60
N GLY A 163 11.18 -8.33 -20.04
CA GLY A 163 12.09 -7.28 -19.57
C GLY A 163 11.66 -5.88 -20.02
N VAL A 164 12.13 -4.86 -19.32
CA VAL A 164 11.90 -3.45 -19.71
C VAL A 164 12.44 -3.20 -21.11
N VAL A 165 11.55 -2.78 -22.02
CA VAL A 165 11.90 -2.45 -23.40
C VAL A 165 11.72 -0.96 -23.62
N ILE A 166 12.81 -0.28 -23.96
CA ILE A 166 12.79 1.15 -24.31
C ILE A 166 12.94 1.27 -25.81
N ARG A 167 11.92 1.81 -26.46
CA ARG A 167 11.95 2.11 -27.89
C ARG A 167 12.03 3.61 -28.10
N LYS A 168 12.89 4.01 -29.02
CA LYS A 168 13.03 5.40 -29.44
C LYS A 168 12.62 5.51 -30.89
N THR A 169 11.81 6.52 -31.23
CA THR A 169 11.54 6.88 -32.63
C THR A 169 11.77 8.36 -32.86
N THR A 170 12.29 8.65 -34.05
CA THR A 170 12.43 9.98 -34.63
C THR A 170 11.61 10.08 -35.93
N GLU A 171 10.84 9.03 -36.25
CA GLU A 171 10.01 8.92 -37.41
C GLU A 171 8.56 9.25 -37.06
N GLY A 172 7.86 9.79 -38.03
CA GLY A 172 6.47 10.20 -37.90
C GLY A 172 6.28 11.71 -38.08
N PRO A 173 5.07 12.14 -38.48
CA PRO A 173 4.80 13.53 -38.80
C PRO A 173 5.13 14.49 -37.62
N GLU A 174 4.73 14.14 -36.42
CA GLU A 174 4.97 14.99 -35.22
C GLU A 174 6.46 15.06 -34.85
N ALA A 175 7.20 13.94 -34.98
CA ALA A 175 8.63 13.91 -34.72
C ALA A 175 9.40 14.82 -35.70
N ILE A 176 9.01 14.79 -36.99
CA ILE A 176 9.66 15.55 -38.06
C ILE A 176 9.29 17.05 -37.96
N TYR A 177 7.99 17.40 -37.81
CA TYR A 177 7.55 18.79 -37.82
C TYR A 177 7.93 19.54 -36.53
N GLN A 178 8.07 18.86 -35.43
CA GLN A 178 8.34 19.47 -34.13
C GLN A 178 9.76 19.21 -33.61
N ASP A 179 10.60 18.53 -34.38
CA ASP A 179 11.96 18.08 -33.99
C ASP A 179 11.98 17.36 -32.63
N LYS A 180 10.97 16.51 -32.41
CA LYS A 180 10.79 15.77 -31.15
C LYS A 180 11.28 14.35 -31.29
N ARG A 181 11.74 13.80 -30.17
CA ARG A 181 12.10 12.37 -30.03
C ARG A 181 11.11 11.74 -29.06
N PHE A 182 10.48 10.67 -29.49
CA PHE A 182 9.58 9.90 -28.64
C PHE A 182 10.30 8.69 -28.08
N TYR A 183 10.15 8.51 -26.76
CA TYR A 183 10.63 7.35 -26.03
C TYR A 183 9.42 6.61 -25.47
N VAL A 184 9.28 5.35 -25.82
CA VAL A 184 8.21 4.50 -25.32
C VAL A 184 8.86 3.43 -24.45
N VAL A 185 8.46 3.39 -23.20
CA VAL A 185 8.90 2.38 -22.24
C VAL A 185 7.78 1.37 -22.09
N HIS A 186 8.07 0.12 -22.41
CA HIS A 186 7.17 -1.00 -22.18
C HIS A 186 7.76 -1.86 -21.09
N PHE A 187 7.00 -2.07 -20.04
CA PHE A 187 7.29 -3.08 -19.05
C PHE A 187 5.97 -3.61 -18.50
N ASP A 188 5.97 -4.85 -18.08
CA ASP A 188 4.81 -5.53 -17.55
C ASP A 188 5.24 -6.29 -16.30
N PHE A 189 4.56 -6.05 -15.20
CA PHE A 189 4.81 -6.73 -13.94
C PHE A 189 3.52 -6.93 -13.17
N ASP A 190 3.50 -7.95 -12.35
CA ASP A 190 2.43 -8.18 -11.39
C ASP A 190 3.03 -8.60 -10.05
N THR A 191 2.28 -8.41 -8.98
CA THR A 191 2.68 -8.78 -7.63
C THR A 191 1.69 -9.77 -7.06
N LEU A 192 2.20 -10.84 -6.46
CA LEU A 192 1.40 -11.92 -5.90
C LEU A 192 1.92 -12.30 -4.52
N VAL A 193 1.01 -12.70 -3.65
CA VAL A 193 1.30 -13.40 -2.41
C VAL A 193 1.03 -14.88 -2.66
N GLU A 194 2.05 -15.74 -2.53
CA GLU A 194 1.95 -17.16 -2.85
C GLU A 194 0.99 -17.89 -1.90
N GLU A 195 1.10 -17.62 -0.60
CA GLU A 195 0.29 -18.25 0.45
C GLU A 195 -0.26 -17.17 1.40
N LEU A 196 -1.54 -16.83 1.25
CA LEU A 196 -2.21 -15.79 2.04
C LEU A 196 -2.40 -16.21 3.50
N ASP A 197 -2.60 -17.50 3.78
CA ASP A 197 -2.68 -18.01 5.14
C ASP A 197 -1.38 -17.84 5.96
N ALA A 198 -0.24 -17.68 5.27
CA ALA A 198 1.07 -17.42 5.89
C ALA A 198 1.33 -15.95 6.17
N THR A 199 0.30 -15.11 6.09
CA THR A 199 0.43 -13.66 6.19
C THR A 199 -0.44 -13.09 7.29
N ALA A 200 0.03 -12.03 7.94
CA ALA A 200 -0.78 -11.19 8.79
C ALA A 200 -0.49 -9.71 8.52
N ILE A 201 -1.50 -8.89 8.62
CA ILE A 201 -1.37 -7.43 8.57
C ILE A 201 -1.98 -6.82 9.84
N VAL A 202 -1.18 -6.03 10.53
CA VAL A 202 -1.58 -5.26 11.70
C VAL A 202 -2.05 -3.89 11.24
N THR A 203 -3.23 -3.51 11.68
CA THR A 203 -3.90 -2.23 11.35
C THR A 203 -4.38 -1.54 12.63
N GLY A 204 -4.80 -0.29 12.54
CA GLY A 204 -5.29 0.46 13.70
C GLY A 204 -4.16 0.99 14.58
N LEU A 205 -2.97 1.17 14.02
CA LEU A 205 -1.85 1.83 14.70
C LEU A 205 -2.13 3.32 14.84
N ALA A 206 -1.72 3.90 15.98
CA ALA A 206 -1.82 5.34 16.22
C ALA A 206 -1.00 6.13 15.18
N SER A 207 -1.44 7.35 14.84
CA SER A 207 -0.64 8.25 14.01
C SER A 207 0.69 8.57 14.70
N ILE A 208 1.77 8.63 13.91
CA ILE A 208 3.11 9.05 14.36
C ILE A 208 3.16 10.57 14.39
#